data_c2147be4d2550ac52705ea199a297cb6
#
_entry.id   c2147be4d2550ac52705ea199a297cb6
#
_cell.length_a   1.000
_cell.length_b   1.000
_cell.length_c   1.000
_cell.angle_alpha   90.00
_cell.angle_beta   90.00
_cell.angle_gamma   90.00
#
_symmetry.space_group_name_H-M   'P 1'
#
loop_
_entity.id
_entity.type
_entity.pdbx_description
1 polymer ?
#
loop_
_entity_poly.entity_id
_entity_poly.type
_entity_poly.pdbx_seq_one_letter_code
_entity_poly.pdbx_strand_id
1 'polypeptide(L)'
;IGERTRQVDGAHVALLAEVLNPVACKVGPEIGRDQLLALCERLDPRREPGRLTLIARMGAQKVGERLPPLVEAVRAAGHPVIWLSDPMHGNTIVAPCGNKTRLVRSIAEEVAAF
;
A
#
# COMPACT_ATOMS: atom_id res chain seq x y z
N ILE A 1 7.72 0.73 5.08
CA ILE A 1 7.31 -0.59 5.60
C ILE A 1 6.82 -1.46 4.46
N GLY A 2 7.21 -2.74 4.48
CA GLY A 2 6.73 -3.75 3.53
C GLY A 2 5.33 -4.28 3.90
N GLU A 3 4.66 -4.89 2.91
CA GLU A 3 3.34 -5.51 3.09
C GLU A 3 3.28 -6.51 4.26
N ARG A 4 4.35 -7.27 4.45
CA ARG A 4 4.40 -8.31 5.49
C ARG A 4 4.77 -7.81 6.90
N THR A 5 5.15 -6.56 7.04
CA THR A 5 5.63 -5.95 8.30
C THR A 5 4.81 -4.75 8.75
N ARG A 6 3.59 -4.59 8.18
CA ARG A 6 2.69 -3.48 8.47
C ARG A 6 1.62 -3.77 9.53
N GLN A 7 1.84 -4.75 10.39
CA GLN A 7 0.93 -5.00 11.51
C GLN A 7 0.87 -3.77 12.42
N VAL A 8 -0.34 -3.30 12.72
CA VAL A 8 -0.58 -2.04 13.48
C VAL A 8 0.16 -2.04 14.82
N ASP A 9 0.16 -3.20 15.50
CA ASP A 9 0.83 -3.40 16.80
C ASP A 9 2.27 -3.92 16.67
N GLY A 10 2.78 -4.02 15.43
CA GLY A 10 4.11 -4.56 15.16
C GLY A 10 5.24 -3.56 15.42
N ALA A 11 6.43 -4.09 15.69
CA ALA A 11 7.62 -3.28 15.99
C ALA A 11 8.02 -2.33 14.85
N HIS A 12 7.81 -2.73 13.59
CA HIS A 12 8.11 -1.90 12.42
C HIS A 12 7.21 -0.66 12.35
N VAL A 13 5.92 -0.83 12.62
CA VAL A 13 4.97 0.30 12.65
C VAL A 13 5.26 1.19 13.85
N ALA A 14 5.52 0.61 15.02
CA ALA A 14 5.89 1.38 16.21
C ALA A 14 7.14 2.24 15.97
N LEU A 15 8.20 1.66 15.37
CA LEU A 15 9.41 2.40 15.04
C LEU A 15 9.12 3.56 14.06
N LEU A 16 8.39 3.32 12.98
CA LEU A 16 8.12 4.36 11.99
C LEU A 16 7.16 5.44 12.50
N ALA A 17 6.32 5.14 13.47
CA ALA A 17 5.49 6.15 14.14
C ALA A 17 6.32 7.22 14.86
N GLU A 18 7.51 6.83 15.37
CA GLU A 18 8.42 7.74 16.08
C GLU A 18 9.41 8.48 15.15
N VAL A 19 9.55 8.06 13.90
CA VAL A 19 10.43 8.70 12.93
C VAL A 19 9.84 10.04 12.48
N LEU A 20 10.62 11.11 12.50
CA LEU A 20 10.19 12.44 12.07
C LEU A 20 10.10 12.60 10.55
N ASN A 21 10.92 11.87 9.81
CA ASN A 21 10.91 11.89 8.34
C ASN A 21 9.60 11.37 7.76
N PRO A 22 9.24 11.77 6.54
CA PRO A 22 8.15 11.12 5.81
C PRO A 22 8.33 9.61 5.74
N VAL A 23 7.23 8.88 5.90
CA VAL A 23 7.24 7.41 5.90
C VAL A 23 6.33 6.86 4.82
N ALA A 24 6.63 5.65 4.36
CA ALA A 24 5.82 4.96 3.38
C ALA A 24 5.44 3.55 3.83
N CYS A 25 4.22 3.12 3.50
CA CYS A 25 3.70 1.80 3.82
C CYS A 25 3.13 1.14 2.57
N LYS A 26 3.59 -0.08 2.27
CA LYS A 26 3.03 -0.89 1.18
C LYS A 26 1.70 -1.51 1.61
N VAL A 27 0.72 -1.45 0.72
CA VAL A 27 -0.63 -1.98 0.91
C VAL A 27 -1.01 -2.93 -0.22
N GLY A 28 -1.28 -4.17 0.15
CA GLY A 28 -1.71 -5.22 -0.77
C GLY A 28 -3.24 -5.39 -0.81
N PRO A 29 -3.74 -6.29 -1.67
CA PRO A 29 -5.18 -6.43 -1.93
C PRO A 29 -5.98 -7.03 -0.77
N GLU A 30 -5.29 -7.62 0.21
CA GLU A 30 -5.95 -8.31 1.33
C GLU A 30 -6.16 -7.39 2.55
N ILE A 31 -5.69 -6.13 2.48
CA ILE A 31 -5.90 -5.19 3.57
C ILE A 31 -7.38 -4.81 3.70
N GLY A 32 -7.89 -4.88 4.91
CA GLY A 32 -9.23 -4.38 5.23
C GLY A 32 -9.24 -2.87 5.45
N ARG A 33 -10.40 -2.25 5.24
CA ARG A 33 -10.63 -0.82 5.48
C ARG A 33 -10.18 -0.39 6.87
N ASP A 34 -10.67 -1.07 7.91
CA ASP A 34 -10.42 -0.67 9.31
C ASP A 34 -8.94 -0.81 9.66
N GLN A 35 -8.28 -1.84 9.14
CA GLN A 35 -6.85 -2.04 9.33
C GLN A 35 -6.04 -0.92 8.65
N LEU A 36 -6.45 -0.49 7.45
CA LEU A 36 -5.79 0.61 6.75
C LEU A 36 -5.95 1.94 7.50
N LEU A 37 -7.15 2.23 7.99
CA LEU A 37 -7.40 3.43 8.78
C LEU A 37 -6.61 3.44 10.09
N ALA A 38 -6.51 2.30 10.78
CA ALA A 38 -5.69 2.15 11.98
C ALA A 38 -4.19 2.39 11.69
N LEU A 39 -3.68 1.92 10.54
CA LEU A 39 -2.32 2.22 10.09
C LEU A 39 -2.11 3.72 9.84
N CYS A 40 -3.03 4.38 9.14
CA CYS A 40 -2.95 5.81 8.90
C CYS A 40 -2.94 6.59 10.21
N GLU A 41 -3.84 6.27 11.13
CA GLU A 41 -3.90 6.91 12.45
C GLU A 41 -2.62 6.70 13.26
N ARG A 42 -2.02 5.51 13.18
CA ARG A 42 -0.77 5.19 13.90
C ARG A 42 0.45 5.89 13.32
N LEU A 43 0.54 5.97 11.98
CA LEU A 43 1.70 6.52 11.28
C LEU A 43 1.63 8.04 11.08
N ASP A 44 0.43 8.60 11.05
CA ASP A 44 0.17 10.04 10.89
C ASP A 44 -1.05 10.50 11.72
N PRO A 45 -0.95 10.48 13.05
CA PRO A 45 -2.06 10.90 13.93
C PRO A 45 -2.40 12.39 13.80
N ARG A 46 -1.45 13.21 13.34
CA ARG A 46 -1.64 14.65 13.16
C ARG A 46 -2.19 15.04 11.81
N ARG A 47 -2.34 14.07 10.90
CA ARG A 47 -2.80 14.30 9.52
C ARG A 47 -1.98 15.37 8.80
N GLU A 48 -0.66 15.22 8.84
CA GLU A 48 0.28 16.16 8.23
C GLU A 48 0.44 15.87 6.74
N PRO A 49 0.13 16.81 5.83
CA PRO A 49 0.37 16.62 4.40
C PRO A 49 1.84 16.29 4.11
N GLY A 50 2.07 15.24 3.31
CA GLY A 50 3.41 14.77 2.96
C GLY A 50 4.05 13.82 3.99
N ARG A 51 3.44 13.59 5.14
CA ARG A 51 3.94 12.68 6.17
C ARG A 51 3.84 11.22 5.74
N LEU A 52 2.68 10.79 5.23
CA LEU A 52 2.41 9.38 4.93
C LEU A 52 2.19 9.15 3.44
N THR A 53 2.93 8.19 2.89
CA THR A 53 2.72 7.65 1.55
C THR A 53 2.22 6.21 1.64
N LEU A 54 1.11 5.92 0.98
CA LEU A 54 0.60 4.56 0.81
C LEU A 54 0.96 4.05 -0.59
N ILE A 55 1.65 2.92 -0.66
CA ILE A 55 2.12 2.34 -1.91
C ILE A 55 1.26 1.12 -2.24
N ALA A 56 0.31 1.28 -3.17
CA ALA A 56 -0.55 0.20 -3.63
C ALA A 56 0.25 -0.84 -4.42
N ARG A 57 0.12 -2.10 -4.05
CA ARG A 57 0.69 -3.26 -4.74
C ARG A 57 -0.37 -4.37 -4.84
N MET A 58 -1.39 -4.10 -5.62
CA MET A 58 -2.63 -4.90 -5.63
C MET A 58 -2.60 -6.06 -6.63
N GLY A 59 -1.83 -5.95 -7.71
CA GLY A 59 -1.90 -6.80 -8.87
C GLY A 59 -2.93 -6.30 -9.89
N ALA A 60 -2.66 -6.50 -11.18
CA ALA A 60 -3.48 -6.00 -12.29
C ALA A 60 -4.95 -6.40 -12.19
N GLN A 61 -5.22 -7.63 -11.72
CA GLN A 61 -6.58 -8.17 -11.63
C GLN A 61 -7.40 -7.60 -10.47
N LYS A 62 -6.75 -7.08 -9.42
CA LYS A 62 -7.43 -6.66 -8.18
C LYS A 62 -7.43 -5.14 -7.97
N VAL A 63 -6.53 -4.40 -8.60
CA VAL A 63 -6.35 -2.97 -8.32
C VAL A 63 -7.63 -2.17 -8.57
N GLY A 64 -8.30 -2.38 -9.70
CA GLY A 64 -9.52 -1.65 -10.07
C GLY A 64 -10.71 -1.86 -9.13
N GLU A 65 -10.77 -3.02 -8.47
CA GLU A 65 -11.82 -3.34 -7.49
C GLU A 65 -11.44 -2.96 -6.07
N ARG A 66 -10.18 -3.25 -5.67
CA ARG A 66 -9.76 -3.16 -4.27
C ARG A 66 -9.29 -1.76 -3.87
N LEU A 67 -8.66 -1.03 -4.77
CA LEU A 67 -8.08 0.26 -4.45
C LEU A 67 -9.11 1.39 -4.23
N PRO A 68 -10.13 1.59 -5.10
CA PRO A 68 -11.05 2.72 -4.96
C PRO A 68 -11.73 2.83 -3.60
N PRO A 69 -12.31 1.74 -3.02
CA PRO A 69 -12.95 1.84 -1.70
C PRO A 69 -11.95 2.15 -0.57
N LEU A 70 -10.69 1.77 -0.70
CA LEU A 70 -9.65 2.10 0.27
C LEU A 70 -9.26 3.59 0.18
N VAL A 71 -9.11 4.11 -1.03
CA VAL A 71 -8.85 5.54 -1.27
C VAL A 71 -9.96 6.40 -0.71
N GLU A 72 -11.22 6.02 -0.98
CA GLU A 72 -12.39 6.75 -0.46
C GLU A 72 -12.44 6.70 1.08
N ALA A 73 -12.17 5.55 1.69
CA ALA A 73 -12.17 5.42 3.15
C ALA A 73 -11.11 6.31 3.81
N VAL A 74 -9.88 6.32 3.27
CA VAL A 74 -8.78 7.15 3.77
C VAL A 74 -9.10 8.64 3.62
N ARG A 75 -9.66 9.02 2.46
CA ARG A 75 -10.11 10.39 2.20
C ARG A 75 -11.23 10.83 3.16
N ALA A 76 -12.26 9.99 3.32
CA ALA A 76 -13.38 10.27 4.21
C ALA A 76 -12.95 10.41 5.68
N ALA A 77 -11.91 9.67 6.09
CA ALA A 77 -11.32 9.78 7.42
C ALA A 77 -10.42 11.02 7.59
N GLY A 78 -10.19 11.81 6.54
CA GLY A 78 -9.41 13.04 6.57
C GLY A 78 -7.90 12.86 6.61
N HIS A 79 -7.37 11.71 6.18
CA HIS A 79 -5.93 11.49 6.09
C HIS A 79 -5.37 12.01 4.75
N PRO A 80 -4.47 13.00 4.76
CA PRO A 80 -3.88 13.58 3.54
C PRO A 80 -2.69 12.75 3.05
N VAL A 81 -2.95 11.50 2.64
CA VAL A 81 -1.90 10.59 2.18
C VAL A 81 -1.53 10.82 0.72
N ILE A 82 -0.29 10.48 0.38
CA ILE A 82 0.16 10.36 -1.01
C ILE A 82 -0.05 8.91 -1.43
N TRP A 83 -0.67 8.67 -2.58
CA TRP A 83 -0.79 7.35 -3.17
C TRP A 83 0.23 7.14 -4.27
N LEU A 84 0.92 6.01 -4.22
CA LEU A 84 1.84 5.54 -5.27
C LEU A 84 1.46 4.12 -5.69
N SER A 85 1.83 3.76 -6.92
CA SER A 85 1.70 2.39 -7.43
C SER A 85 3.04 1.65 -7.36
N ASP A 86 3.02 0.40 -6.90
CA ASP A 86 4.08 -0.60 -7.08
C ASP A 86 3.51 -1.74 -7.93
N PRO A 87 3.56 -1.64 -9.26
CA PRO A 87 2.95 -2.64 -10.15
C PRO A 87 3.81 -3.91 -10.31
N MET A 88 4.92 -3.99 -9.60
CA MET A 88 5.85 -5.12 -9.70
C MET A 88 5.49 -6.26 -8.74
N HIS A 89 5.29 -5.95 -7.46
CA HIS A 89 5.23 -6.97 -6.42
C HIS A 89 3.88 -7.68 -6.31
N GLY A 90 2.79 -7.08 -6.78
CA GLY A 90 1.48 -7.72 -6.88
C GLY A 90 1.34 -8.66 -8.09
N ASN A 91 2.22 -8.51 -9.10
CA ASN A 91 2.21 -9.27 -10.36
C ASN A 91 3.33 -10.32 -10.45
N THR A 92 3.93 -10.72 -9.35
CA THR A 92 5.00 -11.71 -9.33
C THR A 92 4.45 -13.10 -9.68
N ILE A 93 5.06 -13.74 -10.66
CA ILE A 93 4.81 -15.13 -11.05
C ILE A 93 6.11 -15.93 -10.99
N VAL A 94 6.01 -17.25 -11.01
CA VAL A 94 7.17 -18.15 -11.12
C VAL A 94 7.24 -18.67 -12.54
N ALA A 95 8.35 -18.40 -13.21
CA ALA A 95 8.62 -18.92 -14.55
C ALA A 95 8.87 -20.45 -14.51
N PRO A 96 8.75 -21.17 -15.65
CA PRO A 96 9.02 -22.62 -15.71
C PRO A 96 10.41 -23.03 -15.19
N CYS A 97 11.39 -22.13 -15.27
CA CYS A 97 12.74 -22.34 -14.73
C CYS A 97 12.84 -22.14 -13.19
N GLY A 98 11.73 -21.83 -12.51
CA GLY A 98 11.70 -21.59 -11.06
C GLY A 98 12.02 -20.16 -10.61
N ASN A 99 12.44 -19.29 -11.53
CA ASN A 99 12.75 -17.90 -11.20
C ASN A 99 11.49 -17.03 -11.07
N LYS A 100 11.50 -16.10 -10.13
CA LYS A 100 10.45 -15.09 -10.02
C LYS A 100 10.57 -14.07 -11.14
N THR A 101 9.45 -13.81 -11.82
CA THR A 101 9.37 -12.84 -12.91
C THR A 101 8.05 -12.08 -12.88
N ARG A 102 7.84 -11.17 -13.81
CA ARG A 102 6.60 -10.42 -14.01
C ARG A 102 6.37 -10.25 -15.50
N LEU A 103 5.10 -10.31 -15.89
CA LEU A 103 4.72 -10.01 -17.27
C LEU A 103 4.62 -8.49 -17.43
N VAL A 104 5.28 -7.93 -18.43
CA VAL A 104 5.23 -6.48 -18.76
C VAL A 104 3.77 -6.03 -18.95
N ARG A 105 2.95 -6.85 -19.58
CA ARG A 105 1.52 -6.59 -19.76
C ARG A 105 0.81 -6.37 -18.42
N SER A 106 1.02 -7.23 -17.43
CA SER A 106 0.39 -7.10 -16.12
C SER A 106 0.86 -5.85 -15.37
N ILE A 107 2.13 -5.47 -15.53
CA ILE A 107 2.66 -4.21 -14.98
C ILE A 107 1.94 -3.02 -15.60
N ALA A 108 1.83 -2.99 -16.94
CA ALA A 108 1.17 -1.91 -17.67
C ALA A 108 -0.33 -1.82 -17.32
N GLU A 109 -1.00 -2.96 -17.20
CA GLU A 109 -2.42 -3.02 -16.82
C GLU A 109 -2.65 -2.47 -15.40
N GLU A 110 -1.80 -2.80 -14.43
CA GLU A 110 -1.92 -2.26 -13.07
C GLU A 110 -1.68 -0.75 -13.03
N VAL A 111 -0.68 -0.26 -13.76
CA VAL A 111 -0.40 1.19 -13.87
C VAL A 111 -1.59 1.93 -14.49
N ALA A 112 -2.19 1.35 -15.54
CA ALA A 112 -3.33 1.98 -16.22
C ALA A 112 -4.61 1.99 -15.38
N ALA A 113 -4.76 1.02 -14.48
CA ALA A 113 -5.93 0.90 -13.61
C ALA A 113 -5.78 1.67 -12.29
N PHE A 114 -4.57 2.03 -11.90
CA PHE A 114 -4.26 2.84 -10.73
C PHE A 114 -4.66 4.29 -10.93
#